data_ef193305893426dd5edaf3ea54565b94
#
_entry.id   ef193305893426dd5edaf3ea54565b94
#
_cell.length_a   1.000
_cell.length_b   1.000
_cell.length_c   1.000
_cell.angle_alpha   90.00
_cell.angle_beta   90.00
_cell.angle_gamma   90.00
#
_symmetry.space_group_name_H-M   'P 1'
#
loop_
_entity.id
_entity.type
_entity.pdbx_description
1 polymer ?
#
loop_
_entity_poly.entity_id
_entity_poly.type
_entity_poly.pdbx_seq_one_letter_code
_entity_poly.pdbx_strand_id
1 'polypeptide(L)'
;MKAAFIGGGSLRLLPIFRGIFHKTPEVFQDGEIRLIDLKRERAEAVARMTTACPEYQNVKCKITVTADPDEGLDGVDVLYLTMAAVREPSQTQSCILGKEYDYIASDQLSIMGAFLSLRLGGTILSLARKLEKSSPDALMLIFPNPVAVYSCMVNRFTKIRALGICGGFSNHRHDLTRLCFGRNEYDPEWNVVAAGVNHLSFILRGEYKGEDLFGSLLPRTLTDSWKMMDFPQTGDGKTLLEIAVRSLYDMYRKYGTMIFSTEYDGMAHIVPESTEVLQRQIADVCRNFDPEKIRQESLARIEKRFADFIRLSADPAQVDWNQEKNAGLPTGKSIADISIPILKALAGFEKMRIVASRPNYGVIAGLPENAACEYTMDIYKDTITPVENQYIPSPFRGLIASLSEFQTLNAEALAAHDPKLFAAALDAYPCNRFTKKRKEFFRKMFDIYTDIDPVWRQSLDQLM
;
A
#
# COMPACT_ATOMS: atom_id res chain seq x y z
N MET A 1 -3.73 11.58 -21.63
CA MET A 1 -3.72 11.83 -20.17
C MET A 1 -2.43 12.55 -19.78
N LYS A 2 -2.52 13.50 -18.84
CA LYS A 2 -1.35 14.14 -18.21
C LYS A 2 -1.23 13.64 -16.77
N ALA A 3 -0.13 12.98 -16.43
CA ALA A 3 0.07 12.42 -15.10
C ALA A 3 1.39 12.90 -14.47
N ALA A 4 1.33 13.35 -13.21
CA ALA A 4 2.48 13.70 -12.41
C ALA A 4 2.82 12.57 -11.43
N PHE A 5 4.12 12.33 -11.23
CA PHE A 5 4.64 11.30 -10.35
C PHE A 5 5.58 11.93 -9.32
N ILE A 6 5.12 12.07 -8.07
CA ILE A 6 5.96 12.48 -6.93
C ILE A 6 6.78 11.29 -6.44
N GLY A 7 8.08 11.47 -6.33
CA GLY A 7 9.06 10.39 -6.26
C GLY A 7 9.44 9.90 -7.67
N GLY A 8 9.50 10.85 -8.63
CA GLY A 8 9.75 10.60 -10.05
C GLY A 8 11.06 9.88 -10.35
N GLY A 9 12.00 9.86 -9.41
CA GLY A 9 13.22 9.04 -9.46
C GLY A 9 13.05 7.60 -8.96
N SER A 10 11.84 7.18 -8.60
CA SER A 10 11.58 5.80 -8.15
C SER A 10 11.81 4.79 -9.28
N LEU A 11 12.67 3.82 -9.02
CA LEU A 11 12.95 2.74 -9.99
C LEU A 11 11.72 1.88 -10.31
N ARG A 12 10.67 1.94 -9.49
CA ARG A 12 9.38 1.24 -9.73
C ARG A 12 8.60 1.81 -10.92
N LEU A 13 8.90 3.03 -11.34
CA LEU A 13 8.18 3.69 -12.44
C LEU A 13 8.51 3.10 -13.80
N LEU A 14 9.75 2.69 -14.04
CA LEU A 14 10.15 2.14 -15.33
C LEU A 14 9.31 0.91 -15.76
N PRO A 15 9.09 -0.12 -14.91
CA PRO A 15 8.19 -1.23 -15.26
C PRO A 15 6.75 -0.80 -15.50
N ILE A 16 6.26 0.21 -14.78
CA ILE A 16 4.90 0.75 -14.99
C ILE A 16 4.81 1.38 -16.37
N PHE A 17 5.74 2.25 -16.74
CA PHE A 17 5.73 2.93 -18.04
C PHE A 17 5.90 1.95 -19.18
N ARG A 18 6.87 1.03 -19.11
CA ARG A 18 7.05 -0.01 -20.12
C ARG A 18 5.77 -0.85 -20.29
N GLY A 19 5.16 -1.26 -19.18
CA GLY A 19 3.93 -2.04 -19.21
C GLY A 19 2.75 -1.29 -19.84
N ILE A 20 2.59 0.02 -19.57
CA ILE A 20 1.58 0.85 -20.19
C ILE A 20 1.84 1.00 -21.69
N PHE A 21 3.07 1.35 -22.07
CA PHE A 21 3.44 1.55 -23.48
C PHE A 21 3.30 0.28 -24.32
N HIS A 22 3.52 -0.89 -23.69
CA HIS A 22 3.34 -2.19 -24.34
C HIS A 22 1.86 -2.61 -24.46
N LYS A 23 1.09 -2.48 -23.37
CA LYS A 23 -0.28 -3.04 -23.29
C LYS A 23 -1.36 -2.06 -23.69
N THR A 24 -1.15 -0.76 -23.43
CA THR A 24 -2.16 0.30 -23.58
C THR A 24 -1.51 1.65 -23.91
N PRO A 25 -0.76 1.74 -25.04
CA PRO A 25 -0.02 2.95 -25.40
C PRO A 25 -0.93 4.19 -25.53
N GLU A 26 -2.19 4.00 -25.88
CA GLU A 26 -3.20 5.05 -26.02
C GLU A 26 -3.46 5.84 -24.74
N VAL A 27 -3.13 5.30 -23.55
CA VAL A 27 -3.27 6.02 -22.25
C VAL A 27 -2.49 7.32 -22.25
N PHE A 28 -1.28 7.32 -22.81
CA PHE A 28 -0.41 8.49 -22.88
C PHE A 28 -0.21 9.01 -24.30
N GLN A 29 -0.96 8.51 -25.27
CA GLN A 29 -0.90 9.04 -26.63
C GLN A 29 -1.24 10.54 -26.64
N ASP A 30 -0.31 11.37 -27.17
CA ASP A 30 -0.36 12.83 -27.14
C ASP A 30 -0.51 13.43 -25.73
N GLY A 31 -0.12 12.65 -24.71
CA GLY A 31 -0.15 12.99 -23.29
C GLY A 31 1.20 13.45 -22.72
N GLU A 32 1.23 13.56 -21.40
CA GLU A 32 2.43 14.00 -20.68
C GLU A 32 2.64 13.20 -19.39
N ILE A 33 3.89 12.79 -19.15
CA ILE A 33 4.39 12.22 -17.89
C ILE A 33 5.33 13.24 -17.26
N ARG A 34 5.02 13.69 -16.04
CA ARG A 34 5.86 14.62 -15.27
C ARG A 34 6.48 13.90 -14.09
N LEU A 35 7.81 13.82 -14.07
CA LEU A 35 8.57 13.21 -12.99
C LEU A 35 9.06 14.30 -12.05
N ILE A 36 8.53 14.29 -10.82
CA ILE A 36 8.82 15.28 -9.80
C ILE A 36 9.62 14.61 -8.69
N ASP A 37 10.88 15.04 -8.48
CA ASP A 37 11.75 14.45 -7.45
C ASP A 37 12.75 15.47 -6.91
N LEU A 38 12.95 15.48 -5.60
CA LEU A 38 13.99 16.30 -4.94
C LEU A 38 15.39 15.93 -5.42
N LYS A 39 15.60 14.68 -5.82
CA LYS A 39 16.83 14.18 -6.46
C LYS A 39 16.65 14.17 -7.97
N ARG A 40 16.69 15.35 -8.59
CA ARG A 40 16.44 15.57 -10.02
C ARG A 40 17.17 14.58 -10.91
N GLU A 41 18.45 14.29 -10.61
CA GLU A 41 19.27 13.34 -11.37
C GLU A 41 18.66 11.94 -11.44
N ARG A 42 18.00 11.47 -10.36
CA ARG A 42 17.30 10.18 -10.34
C ARG A 42 16.09 10.18 -11.27
N ALA A 43 15.31 11.25 -11.27
CA ALA A 43 14.18 11.39 -12.17
C ALA A 43 14.61 11.52 -13.64
N GLU A 44 15.70 12.22 -13.91
CA GLU A 44 16.32 12.29 -15.24
C GLU A 44 16.79 10.92 -15.73
N ALA A 45 17.36 10.09 -14.85
CA ALA A 45 17.74 8.72 -15.20
C ALA A 45 16.52 7.87 -15.55
N VAL A 46 15.39 7.99 -14.79
CA VAL A 46 14.13 7.32 -15.11
C VAL A 46 13.58 7.82 -16.46
N ALA A 47 13.61 9.13 -16.70
CA ALA A 47 13.17 9.72 -17.98
C ALA A 47 14.00 9.18 -19.16
N ARG A 48 15.35 9.20 -19.07
CA ARG A 48 16.22 8.67 -20.12
C ARG A 48 15.94 7.20 -20.42
N MET A 49 15.82 6.37 -19.38
CA MET A 49 15.54 4.95 -19.55
C MET A 49 14.14 4.71 -20.14
N THR A 50 13.16 5.51 -19.73
CA THR A 50 11.79 5.42 -20.26
C THR A 50 11.72 5.80 -21.73
N THR A 51 12.41 6.88 -22.15
CA THR A 51 12.43 7.31 -23.56
C THR A 51 13.26 6.38 -24.44
N ALA A 52 14.20 5.65 -23.87
CA ALA A 52 15.05 4.70 -24.59
C ALA A 52 14.46 3.29 -24.70
N CYS A 53 13.42 2.95 -23.92
CA CYS A 53 12.85 1.61 -24.01
C CYS A 53 12.11 1.40 -25.34
N PRO A 54 12.14 0.17 -25.91
CA PRO A 54 11.54 -0.12 -27.20
C PRO A 54 10.03 0.22 -27.25
N GLU A 55 9.33 0.02 -26.17
CA GLU A 55 7.89 0.24 -26.06
C GLU A 55 7.50 1.72 -26.21
N TYR A 56 8.39 2.64 -25.83
CA TYR A 56 8.14 4.09 -25.91
C TYR A 56 8.04 4.58 -27.38
N GLN A 57 8.68 3.93 -28.32
CA GLN A 57 8.69 4.34 -29.72
C GLN A 57 7.28 4.33 -30.36
N ASN A 58 6.36 3.58 -29.76
CA ASN A 58 4.97 3.49 -30.23
C ASN A 58 4.05 4.55 -29.58
N VAL A 59 4.61 5.44 -28.74
CA VAL A 59 3.82 6.40 -27.97
C VAL A 59 4.35 7.81 -28.19
N LYS A 60 3.48 8.72 -28.60
CA LYS A 60 3.79 10.15 -28.65
C LYS A 60 3.49 10.78 -27.28
N CYS A 61 4.36 10.54 -26.32
CA CYS A 61 4.23 11.04 -24.96
C CYS A 61 5.37 12.00 -24.63
N LYS A 62 5.05 13.16 -24.07
CA LYS A 62 6.05 14.07 -23.53
C LYS A 62 6.46 13.61 -22.13
N ILE A 63 7.76 13.54 -21.86
CA ILE A 63 8.28 13.26 -20.50
C ILE A 63 9.09 14.48 -20.04
N THR A 64 8.71 15.03 -18.88
CA THR A 64 9.38 16.18 -18.27
C THR A 64 9.84 15.85 -16.86
N VAL A 65 10.87 16.55 -16.41
CA VAL A 65 11.46 16.37 -15.07
C VAL A 65 11.59 17.73 -14.39
N THR A 66 11.07 17.83 -13.18
CA THR A 66 11.24 19.01 -12.33
C THR A 66 11.49 18.61 -10.87
N ALA A 67 12.10 19.50 -10.10
CA ALA A 67 12.16 19.39 -8.64
C ALA A 67 11.08 20.25 -7.95
N ASP A 68 10.40 21.10 -8.71
CA ASP A 68 9.35 21.98 -8.21
C ASP A 68 7.95 21.38 -8.36
N PRO A 69 7.27 21.05 -7.25
CA PRO A 69 5.90 20.52 -7.33
C PRO A 69 4.89 21.52 -7.92
N ASP A 70 5.10 22.84 -7.75
CA ASP A 70 4.15 23.82 -8.28
C ASP A 70 4.17 23.85 -9.81
N GLU A 71 5.36 23.72 -10.41
CA GLU A 71 5.51 23.52 -11.86
C GLU A 71 4.93 22.18 -12.33
N GLY A 72 5.23 21.12 -11.57
CA GLY A 72 4.89 19.75 -11.98
C GLY A 72 3.42 19.39 -11.86
N LEU A 73 2.65 20.06 -11.00
CA LEU A 73 1.24 19.74 -10.72
C LEU A 73 0.24 20.53 -11.56
N ASP A 74 0.66 21.52 -12.33
CA ASP A 74 -0.24 22.38 -13.10
C ASP A 74 -0.90 21.65 -14.28
N GLY A 75 -2.24 21.62 -14.32
CA GLY A 75 -3.04 21.05 -15.41
C GLY A 75 -2.90 19.54 -15.58
N VAL A 76 -2.62 18.77 -14.50
CA VAL A 76 -2.58 17.30 -14.55
C VAL A 76 -3.93 16.66 -14.28
N ASP A 77 -4.17 15.50 -14.88
CA ASP A 77 -5.37 14.68 -14.65
C ASP A 77 -5.19 13.76 -13.45
N VAL A 78 -3.95 13.29 -13.22
CA VAL A 78 -3.61 12.32 -12.16
C VAL A 78 -2.31 12.73 -11.46
N LEU A 79 -2.34 12.70 -10.12
CA LEU A 79 -1.15 12.74 -9.28
C LEU A 79 -0.89 11.36 -8.68
N TYR A 80 0.26 10.79 -8.96
CA TYR A 80 0.69 9.48 -8.48
C TYR A 80 1.83 9.64 -7.46
N LEU A 81 1.61 9.19 -6.20
CA LEU A 81 2.62 9.26 -5.16
C LEU A 81 3.39 7.96 -5.04
N THR A 82 4.73 8.02 -5.18
CA THR A 82 5.64 6.87 -5.04
C THR A 82 6.70 7.04 -3.97
N MET A 83 6.64 8.13 -3.19
CA MET A 83 7.57 8.37 -2.10
C MET A 83 7.46 7.29 -1.00
N ALA A 84 8.52 7.03 -0.26
CA ALA A 84 8.54 6.04 0.80
C ALA A 84 8.63 6.69 2.19
N ALA A 85 7.74 6.28 3.11
CA ALA A 85 7.78 6.67 4.51
C ALA A 85 8.74 5.80 5.33
N VAL A 86 8.89 4.53 4.93
CA VAL A 86 9.70 3.55 5.66
C VAL A 86 11.18 3.84 5.50
N ARG A 87 11.91 3.92 6.63
CA ARG A 87 13.36 4.15 6.68
C ARG A 87 13.98 3.25 7.74
N GLU A 88 15.00 2.51 7.35
CA GLU A 88 15.85 1.80 8.31
C GLU A 88 16.78 2.80 9.06
N PRO A 89 17.11 2.54 10.32
CA PRO A 89 16.79 1.34 11.11
C PRO A 89 15.45 1.40 11.87
N SER A 90 14.68 2.49 11.77
CA SER A 90 13.48 2.71 12.57
C SER A 90 12.40 1.64 12.35
N GLN A 91 12.30 1.07 11.16
CA GLN A 91 11.36 -0.03 10.88
C GLN A 91 11.72 -1.25 11.73
N THR A 92 12.96 -1.71 11.66
CA THR A 92 13.43 -2.86 12.45
C THR A 92 13.34 -2.60 13.94
N GLN A 93 13.74 -1.41 14.40
CA GLN A 93 13.62 -1.03 15.83
C GLN A 93 12.17 -1.06 16.32
N SER A 94 11.22 -0.58 15.52
CA SER A 94 9.80 -0.61 15.86
C SER A 94 9.26 -2.04 15.95
N CYS A 95 9.70 -2.94 15.07
CA CYS A 95 9.33 -4.35 15.12
C CYS A 95 9.87 -5.03 16.39
N ILE A 96 11.14 -4.77 16.76
CA ILE A 96 11.75 -5.28 17.99
C ILE A 96 10.98 -4.77 19.20
N LEU A 97 10.73 -3.48 19.25
CA LEU A 97 9.99 -2.85 20.36
C LEU A 97 8.55 -3.39 20.42
N GLY A 98 7.87 -3.55 19.29
CA GLY A 98 6.55 -4.16 19.23
C GLY A 98 6.53 -5.55 19.85
N LYS A 99 7.54 -6.39 19.54
CA LYS A 99 7.67 -7.71 20.15
C LYS A 99 7.86 -7.65 21.67
N GLU A 100 8.68 -6.72 22.18
CA GLU A 100 8.93 -6.56 23.62
C GLU A 100 7.67 -6.17 24.40
N TYR A 101 6.73 -5.48 23.77
CA TYR A 101 5.52 -4.96 24.39
C TYR A 101 4.23 -5.61 23.88
N ASP A 102 4.34 -6.71 23.15
CA ASP A 102 3.22 -7.46 22.56
C ASP A 102 2.34 -6.62 21.61
N TYR A 103 2.92 -5.63 20.94
CA TYR A 103 2.24 -4.89 19.88
C TYR A 103 2.54 -5.49 18.49
N ILE A 104 1.52 -5.51 17.64
CA ILE A 104 1.71 -5.83 16.21
C ILE A 104 2.52 -4.71 15.58
N ALA A 105 3.57 -5.06 14.85
CA ALA A 105 4.45 -4.11 14.17
C ALA A 105 4.29 -4.23 12.65
N SER A 106 3.78 -3.18 12.03
CA SER A 106 3.56 -3.07 10.59
C SER A 106 3.50 -1.62 10.17
N ASP A 107 3.75 -1.36 8.91
CA ASP A 107 3.74 0.00 8.35
C ASP A 107 2.33 0.46 7.91
N GLN A 108 1.29 -0.32 8.13
CA GLN A 108 -0.10 0.00 7.78
C GLN A 108 -1.02 -0.01 8.99
N LEU A 109 -1.47 -1.19 9.41
CA LEU A 109 -2.55 -1.38 10.39
C LEU A 109 -1.99 -1.61 11.79
N SER A 110 -1.11 -0.73 12.27
CA SER A 110 -0.52 -0.83 13.61
C SER A 110 -0.05 0.51 14.15
N ILE A 111 0.42 0.51 15.40
CA ILE A 111 1.02 1.70 16.02
C ILE A 111 2.24 2.18 15.21
N MET A 112 3.06 1.29 14.64
CA MET A 112 4.16 1.68 13.77
C MET A 112 3.65 2.46 12.55
N GLY A 113 2.55 2.04 11.93
CA GLY A 113 1.89 2.75 10.84
C GLY A 113 1.47 4.17 11.24
N ALA A 114 0.92 4.35 12.46
CA ALA A 114 0.60 5.68 12.98
C ALA A 114 1.85 6.57 13.09
N PHE A 115 2.96 6.07 13.64
CA PHE A 115 4.21 6.83 13.70
C PHE A 115 4.80 7.11 12.32
N LEU A 116 4.74 6.17 11.39
CA LEU A 116 5.17 6.38 10.00
C LEU A 116 4.36 7.47 9.31
N SER A 117 3.07 7.58 9.62
CA SER A 117 2.20 8.59 9.03
C SER A 117 2.66 10.02 9.33
N LEU A 118 3.29 10.24 10.48
CA LEU A 118 3.82 11.55 10.90
C LEU A 118 4.95 12.05 9.98
N ARG A 119 5.68 11.15 9.30
CA ARG A 119 6.78 11.52 8.39
C ARG A 119 6.31 12.19 7.09
N LEU A 120 5.22 11.71 6.52
CA LEU A 120 4.76 12.15 5.20
C LEU A 120 3.43 12.92 5.25
N GLY A 121 2.68 12.86 6.36
CA GLY A 121 1.34 13.43 6.44
C GLY A 121 1.30 14.90 6.05
N GLY A 122 2.16 15.74 6.62
CA GLY A 122 2.26 17.16 6.29
C GLY A 122 2.64 17.41 4.82
N THR A 123 3.58 16.62 4.28
CA THR A 123 3.98 16.71 2.86
C THR A 123 2.83 16.32 1.93
N ILE A 124 2.14 15.22 2.20
CA ILE A 124 1.01 14.75 1.37
C ILE A 124 -0.14 15.76 1.40
N LEU A 125 -0.47 16.30 2.57
CA LEU A 125 -1.49 17.34 2.70
C LEU A 125 -1.11 18.62 1.95
N SER A 126 0.15 19.05 2.03
CA SER A 126 0.67 20.19 1.27
C SER A 126 0.56 19.98 -0.23
N LEU A 127 0.94 18.78 -0.73
CA LEU A 127 0.80 18.43 -2.15
C LEU A 127 -0.67 18.42 -2.59
N ALA A 128 -1.58 17.89 -1.77
CA ALA A 128 -3.01 17.91 -2.06
C ALA A 128 -3.57 19.34 -2.15
N ARG A 129 -3.14 20.22 -1.25
CA ARG A 129 -3.54 21.64 -1.30
C ARG A 129 -2.95 22.41 -2.49
N LYS A 130 -1.74 22.05 -2.95
CA LYS A 130 -1.17 22.58 -4.20
C LYS A 130 -1.96 22.10 -5.40
N LEU A 131 -2.25 20.79 -5.46
CA LEU A 131 -3.04 20.17 -6.52
C LEU A 131 -4.46 20.78 -6.59
N GLU A 132 -5.10 21.04 -5.43
CA GLU A 132 -6.42 21.70 -5.35
C GLU A 132 -6.45 23.07 -6.03
N LYS A 133 -5.33 23.81 -6.03
CA LYS A 133 -5.21 25.11 -6.66
C LYS A 133 -4.93 25.03 -8.16
N SER A 134 -4.07 24.10 -8.57
CA SER A 134 -3.57 24.03 -9.95
C SER A 134 -4.33 23.02 -10.82
N SER A 135 -4.91 21.96 -10.22
CA SER A 135 -5.59 20.88 -10.92
C SER A 135 -6.72 20.31 -10.05
N PRO A 136 -7.80 21.07 -9.77
CA PRO A 136 -8.84 20.72 -8.79
C PRO A 136 -9.61 19.44 -9.13
N ASP A 137 -9.67 19.06 -10.39
CA ASP A 137 -10.38 17.87 -10.87
C ASP A 137 -9.50 16.62 -10.89
N ALA A 138 -8.20 16.76 -10.62
CA ALA A 138 -7.25 15.66 -10.62
C ALA A 138 -7.58 14.60 -9.56
N LEU A 139 -7.24 13.34 -9.85
CA LEU A 139 -7.28 12.25 -8.90
C LEU A 139 -5.89 12.00 -8.31
N MET A 140 -5.82 11.90 -6.99
CA MET A 140 -4.58 11.57 -6.28
C MET A 140 -4.53 10.09 -5.93
N LEU A 141 -3.54 9.37 -6.47
CA LEU A 141 -3.28 7.96 -6.17
C LEU A 141 -2.17 7.87 -5.12
N ILE A 142 -2.48 7.31 -3.96
CA ILE A 142 -1.61 7.28 -2.78
C ILE A 142 -1.13 5.85 -2.55
N PHE A 143 0.16 5.60 -2.80
CA PHE A 143 0.82 4.31 -2.54
C PHE A 143 1.68 4.31 -1.26
N PRO A 144 2.16 5.45 -0.73
CA PRO A 144 2.87 5.47 0.55
C PRO A 144 2.02 4.96 1.71
N ASN A 145 2.62 4.12 2.55
CA ASN A 145 1.99 3.62 3.77
C ASN A 145 2.02 4.68 4.88
N PRO A 146 0.97 4.75 5.73
CA PRO A 146 -0.29 3.99 5.67
C PRO A 146 -1.32 4.62 4.72
N VAL A 147 -1.69 3.91 3.66
CA VAL A 147 -2.52 4.43 2.57
C VAL A 147 -3.92 4.89 3.03
N ALA A 148 -4.52 4.18 4.00
CA ALA A 148 -5.86 4.49 4.52
C ALA A 148 -5.90 5.84 5.26
N VAL A 149 -4.88 6.11 6.08
CA VAL A 149 -4.74 7.38 6.83
C VAL A 149 -4.62 8.55 5.86
N TYR A 150 -3.72 8.45 4.89
CA TYR A 150 -3.48 9.55 3.95
C TYR A 150 -4.66 9.79 3.00
N SER A 151 -5.29 8.73 2.49
CA SER A 151 -6.47 8.89 1.62
C SER A 151 -7.66 9.47 2.39
N CYS A 152 -7.87 9.05 3.64
CA CYS A 152 -8.87 9.63 4.53
C CYS A 152 -8.58 11.13 4.77
N MET A 153 -7.35 11.48 5.11
CA MET A 153 -6.92 12.87 5.34
C MET A 153 -7.18 13.76 4.11
N VAL A 154 -6.70 13.35 2.93
CA VAL A 154 -6.83 14.15 1.71
C VAL A 154 -8.29 14.36 1.35
N ASN A 155 -9.09 13.29 1.28
CA ASN A 155 -10.52 13.39 0.90
C ASN A 155 -11.36 14.23 1.87
N ARG A 156 -11.01 14.29 3.17
CA ARG A 156 -11.80 15.02 4.18
C ARG A 156 -11.37 16.47 4.37
N PHE A 157 -10.09 16.79 4.16
CA PHE A 157 -9.54 18.10 4.50
C PHE A 157 -9.04 18.88 3.29
N THR A 158 -9.31 18.39 2.07
CA THR A 158 -9.15 19.10 0.81
C THR A 158 -10.32 18.76 -0.12
N LYS A 159 -10.43 19.42 -1.27
CA LYS A 159 -11.40 19.06 -2.32
C LYS A 159 -10.88 18.00 -3.29
N ILE A 160 -9.62 17.59 -3.14
CA ILE A 160 -9.01 16.59 -4.01
C ILE A 160 -9.56 15.21 -3.69
N ARG A 161 -9.97 14.51 -4.75
CA ARG A 161 -10.34 13.11 -4.66
C ARG A 161 -9.08 12.26 -4.57
N ALA A 162 -9.02 11.33 -3.61
CA ALA A 162 -7.86 10.47 -3.42
C ALA A 162 -8.28 9.01 -3.24
N LEU A 163 -7.42 8.10 -3.72
CA LEU A 163 -7.51 6.67 -3.48
C LEU A 163 -6.21 6.19 -2.83
N GLY A 164 -6.32 5.51 -1.70
CA GLY A 164 -5.23 4.76 -1.10
C GLY A 164 -5.14 3.38 -1.75
N ILE A 165 -4.02 3.10 -2.42
CA ILE A 165 -3.81 1.90 -3.21
C ILE A 165 -2.80 0.99 -2.51
N CYS A 166 -3.20 -0.25 -2.23
CA CYS A 166 -2.36 -1.24 -1.56
C CYS A 166 -1.98 -2.41 -2.49
N GLY A 167 -0.83 -3.02 -2.22
CA GLY A 167 -0.39 -4.27 -2.86
C GLY A 167 -1.31 -5.46 -2.62
N GLY A 168 -2.13 -5.42 -1.56
CA GLY A 168 -3.15 -6.41 -1.26
C GLY A 168 -4.08 -6.70 -2.43
N PHE A 169 -4.31 -5.70 -3.30
CA PHE A 169 -5.10 -5.89 -4.52
C PHE A 169 -4.46 -6.86 -5.52
N SER A 170 -3.15 -6.91 -5.63
CA SER A 170 -2.48 -7.97 -6.41
C SER A 170 -2.41 -9.28 -5.64
N ASN A 171 -2.16 -9.21 -4.34
CA ASN A 171 -1.93 -10.37 -3.49
C ASN A 171 -3.16 -11.28 -3.42
N HIS A 172 -4.39 -10.72 -3.27
CA HIS A 172 -5.59 -11.55 -3.20
C HIS A 172 -5.77 -12.46 -4.42
N ARG A 173 -5.36 -12.00 -5.61
CA ARG A 173 -5.47 -12.79 -6.85
C ARG A 173 -4.50 -13.98 -6.84
N HIS A 174 -3.29 -13.78 -6.33
CA HIS A 174 -2.38 -14.89 -6.06
C HIS A 174 -2.94 -15.84 -5.02
N ASP A 175 -3.49 -15.30 -3.92
CA ASP A 175 -3.97 -16.09 -2.79
C ASP A 175 -5.18 -16.95 -3.19
N LEU A 176 -6.14 -16.41 -3.92
CA LEU A 176 -7.28 -17.13 -4.44
C LEU A 176 -6.86 -18.18 -5.49
N THR A 177 -5.91 -17.86 -6.36
CA THR A 177 -5.37 -18.81 -7.35
C THR A 177 -4.65 -19.96 -6.66
N ARG A 178 -3.88 -19.70 -5.61
CA ARG A 178 -3.27 -20.75 -4.77
C ARG A 178 -4.34 -21.60 -4.09
N LEU A 179 -5.28 -20.94 -3.42
CA LEU A 179 -6.31 -21.61 -2.65
C LEU A 179 -7.20 -22.49 -3.50
N CYS A 180 -7.68 -21.97 -4.63
CA CYS A 180 -8.67 -22.69 -5.46
C CYS A 180 -8.03 -23.65 -6.47
N PHE A 181 -6.82 -23.36 -6.95
CA PHE A 181 -6.21 -24.12 -8.05
C PHE A 181 -4.82 -24.69 -7.75
N GLY A 182 -4.25 -24.43 -6.57
CA GLY A 182 -2.90 -24.87 -6.20
C GLY A 182 -1.76 -24.25 -7.01
N ARG A 183 -2.03 -23.18 -7.78
CA ARG A 183 -1.05 -22.51 -8.66
C ARG A 183 -0.55 -21.22 -8.03
N ASN A 184 0.76 -21.00 -8.08
CA ASN A 184 1.37 -19.78 -7.55
C ASN A 184 1.56 -18.72 -8.65
N GLU A 185 0.46 -18.16 -9.13
CA GLU A 185 0.46 -17.15 -10.20
C GLU A 185 -0.55 -16.03 -9.95
N TYR A 186 -0.29 -14.87 -10.52
CA TYR A 186 -1.27 -13.78 -10.60
C TYR A 186 -2.28 -14.10 -11.71
N ASP A 187 -3.57 -14.08 -11.35
CA ASP A 187 -4.63 -14.25 -12.33
C ASP A 187 -5.59 -13.03 -12.28
N PRO A 188 -5.69 -12.24 -13.35
CA PRO A 188 -6.53 -11.05 -13.40
C PRO A 188 -8.04 -11.35 -13.46
N GLU A 189 -8.45 -12.59 -13.76
CA GLU A 189 -9.84 -13.00 -13.93
C GLU A 189 -10.66 -13.03 -12.60
N TRP A 190 -9.98 -12.92 -11.46
CA TRP A 190 -10.65 -12.79 -10.17
C TRP A 190 -11.38 -11.47 -10.05
N ASN A 191 -12.69 -11.52 -9.79
CA ASN A 191 -13.54 -10.38 -9.48
C ASN A 191 -14.15 -10.57 -8.10
N VAL A 192 -13.77 -9.73 -7.14
CA VAL A 192 -14.22 -9.84 -5.74
C VAL A 192 -14.83 -8.52 -5.27
N VAL A 193 -15.72 -8.63 -4.30
CA VAL A 193 -16.22 -7.52 -3.49
C VAL A 193 -15.77 -7.75 -2.06
N ALA A 194 -15.00 -6.78 -1.55
CA ALA A 194 -14.45 -6.84 -0.21
C ALA A 194 -14.63 -5.50 0.51
N ALA A 195 -14.78 -5.56 1.83
CA ALA A 195 -14.93 -4.40 2.70
C ALA A 195 -14.28 -4.61 4.05
N GLY A 196 -13.73 -3.53 4.62
CA GLY A 196 -13.04 -3.53 5.90
C GLY A 196 -12.19 -2.28 6.12
N VAL A 197 -11.01 -2.49 6.65
CA VAL A 197 -9.92 -1.52 6.70
C VAL A 197 -8.73 -2.07 5.93
N ASN A 198 -7.87 -1.20 5.45
CA ASN A 198 -6.69 -1.65 4.70
C ASN A 198 -5.87 -2.66 5.51
N HIS A 199 -5.44 -3.75 4.88
CA HIS A 199 -4.83 -4.95 5.44
C HIS A 199 -5.78 -5.88 6.24
N LEU A 200 -7.01 -5.46 6.53
CA LEU A 200 -8.02 -6.32 7.16
C LEU A 200 -9.42 -6.06 6.59
N SER A 201 -9.57 -6.40 5.33
CA SER A 201 -10.85 -6.43 4.61
C SER A 201 -11.33 -7.87 4.44
N PHE A 202 -12.62 -8.07 4.25
CA PHE A 202 -13.24 -9.38 4.10
C PHE A 202 -13.89 -9.52 2.73
N ILE A 203 -13.65 -10.64 2.04
CA ILE A 203 -14.34 -10.97 0.79
C ILE A 203 -15.79 -11.30 1.12
N LEU A 204 -16.71 -10.52 0.57
CA LEU A 204 -18.16 -10.67 0.76
C LEU A 204 -18.79 -11.54 -0.32
N ARG A 205 -18.26 -11.46 -1.53
CA ARG A 205 -18.59 -12.29 -2.68
C ARG A 205 -17.44 -12.23 -3.68
N GLY A 206 -17.34 -13.24 -4.52
CA GLY A 206 -16.30 -13.30 -5.53
C GLY A 206 -16.65 -14.29 -6.63
N GLU A 207 -16.02 -14.10 -7.77
CA GLU A 207 -16.17 -14.96 -8.93
C GLU A 207 -14.86 -15.09 -9.70
N TYR A 208 -14.71 -16.20 -10.39
CA TYR A 208 -13.64 -16.46 -11.34
C TYR A 208 -14.25 -16.93 -12.65
N LYS A 209 -14.12 -16.14 -13.70
CA LYS A 209 -14.72 -16.42 -15.03
C LYS A 209 -16.23 -16.73 -14.96
N GLY A 210 -16.96 -16.02 -14.10
CA GLY A 210 -18.38 -16.17 -13.89
C GLY A 210 -18.77 -17.32 -12.94
N GLU A 211 -17.81 -18.07 -12.39
CA GLU A 211 -18.08 -19.11 -11.42
C GLU A 211 -17.96 -18.55 -9.98
N ASP A 212 -18.98 -18.79 -9.15
CA ASP A 212 -19.07 -18.28 -7.79
C ASP A 212 -18.01 -18.86 -6.87
N LEU A 213 -17.30 -17.98 -6.13
CA LEU A 213 -16.22 -18.37 -5.21
C LEU A 213 -16.71 -19.23 -4.06
N PHE A 214 -17.76 -18.79 -3.36
CA PHE A 214 -18.22 -19.42 -2.13
C PHE A 214 -19.21 -20.56 -2.38
N GLY A 215 -20.05 -20.43 -3.40
CA GLY A 215 -21.09 -21.42 -3.72
C GLY A 215 -20.58 -22.60 -4.54
N SER A 216 -19.49 -22.44 -5.29
CA SER A 216 -19.03 -23.51 -6.17
C SER A 216 -17.51 -23.75 -6.16
N LEU A 217 -16.68 -22.74 -6.31
CA LEU A 217 -15.22 -22.95 -6.40
C LEU A 217 -14.62 -23.53 -5.12
N LEU A 218 -14.81 -22.84 -3.99
CA LEU A 218 -14.26 -23.30 -2.70
C LEU A 218 -14.82 -24.66 -2.26
N PRO A 219 -16.13 -24.93 -2.27
CA PRO A 219 -16.65 -26.25 -1.91
C PRO A 219 -16.04 -27.38 -2.71
N ARG A 220 -15.74 -27.17 -4.00
CA ARG A 220 -15.15 -28.16 -4.88
C ARG A 220 -13.67 -28.39 -4.65
N THR A 221 -12.93 -27.31 -4.30
CA THR A 221 -11.48 -27.33 -4.10
C THR A 221 -11.07 -27.74 -2.69
N LEU A 222 -12.00 -27.79 -1.75
CA LEU A 222 -11.76 -28.07 -0.34
C LEU A 222 -11.24 -29.46 -0.04
N THR A 223 -11.28 -30.37 -1.00
CA THR A 223 -10.94 -31.76 -0.71
C THR A 223 -9.46 -31.98 -0.54
N ASP A 224 -8.55 -31.32 -1.30
CA ASP A 224 -7.12 -31.55 -1.08
C ASP A 224 -6.14 -30.65 -1.87
N SER A 225 -6.60 -29.70 -2.73
CA SER A 225 -5.68 -29.00 -3.63
C SER A 225 -4.60 -28.16 -2.91
N TRP A 226 -4.90 -27.60 -1.75
CA TRP A 226 -3.94 -26.82 -0.99
C TRP A 226 -2.87 -27.68 -0.29
N LYS A 227 -3.14 -28.96 -0.01
CA LYS A 227 -2.15 -29.91 0.54
C LYS A 227 -1.05 -30.24 -0.48
N MET A 228 -1.32 -30.03 -1.76
CA MET A 228 -0.39 -30.30 -2.85
C MET A 228 0.45 -29.07 -3.24
N MET A 229 0.21 -27.92 -2.61
CA MET A 229 1.03 -26.73 -2.87
C MET A 229 2.44 -26.91 -2.32
N ASP A 230 3.43 -26.66 -3.16
CA ASP A 230 4.83 -26.62 -2.76
C ASP A 230 5.11 -25.27 -2.09
N PHE A 231 4.94 -25.23 -0.77
CA PHE A 231 5.31 -24.06 0.02
C PHE A 231 6.82 -24.06 0.27
N PRO A 232 7.50 -22.90 0.13
CA PRO A 232 8.91 -22.82 0.50
C PRO A 232 9.12 -23.27 1.94
N GLN A 233 9.99 -24.24 2.15
CA GLN A 233 10.27 -24.79 3.48
C GLN A 233 11.08 -23.76 4.32
N THR A 234 10.63 -23.47 5.52
CA THR A 234 11.42 -22.82 6.58
C THR A 234 11.90 -23.86 7.57
N GLY A 235 12.88 -23.51 8.41
CA GLY A 235 13.48 -24.45 9.34
C GLY A 235 12.52 -25.13 10.35
N ASP A 236 11.29 -24.61 10.48
CA ASP A 236 10.21 -25.16 11.32
C ASP A 236 9.11 -25.87 10.51
N GLY A 237 9.32 -26.05 9.22
CA GLY A 237 8.41 -26.76 8.32
C GLY A 237 7.13 -26.06 7.93
N LYS A 238 6.92 -24.78 8.37
CA LYS A 238 5.78 -23.95 7.98
C LYS A 238 6.25 -22.56 7.57
N THR A 239 5.79 -22.09 6.42
CA THR A 239 6.04 -20.72 5.97
C THR A 239 4.90 -19.80 6.42
N LEU A 240 5.16 -18.49 6.49
CA LEU A 240 4.11 -17.48 6.69
C LEU A 240 3.01 -17.62 5.63
N LEU A 241 3.40 -17.87 4.39
CA LEU A 241 2.46 -18.05 3.29
C LEU A 241 1.55 -19.27 3.50
N GLU A 242 2.09 -20.40 3.97
CA GLU A 242 1.29 -21.58 4.27
C GLU A 242 0.28 -21.29 5.39
N ILE A 243 0.72 -20.66 6.48
CA ILE A 243 -0.15 -20.27 7.59
C ILE A 243 -1.26 -19.35 7.08
N ALA A 244 -0.91 -18.35 6.29
CA ALA A 244 -1.84 -17.38 5.76
C ALA A 244 -2.91 -18.02 4.85
N VAL A 245 -2.52 -18.86 3.91
CA VAL A 245 -3.45 -19.54 3.00
C VAL A 245 -4.36 -20.51 3.75
N ARG A 246 -3.83 -21.25 4.74
CA ARG A 246 -4.64 -22.11 5.62
C ARG A 246 -5.66 -21.29 6.41
N SER A 247 -5.26 -20.13 6.92
CA SER A 247 -6.15 -19.24 7.67
C SER A 247 -7.30 -18.71 6.82
N LEU A 248 -7.08 -18.39 5.53
CA LEU A 248 -8.17 -18.03 4.62
C LEU A 248 -9.22 -19.15 4.53
N TYR A 249 -8.76 -20.38 4.38
CA TYR A 249 -9.62 -21.54 4.32
C TYR A 249 -10.41 -21.80 5.61
N ASP A 250 -9.72 -21.74 6.76
CA ASP A 250 -10.34 -21.94 8.07
C ASP A 250 -11.38 -20.88 8.39
N MET A 251 -11.11 -19.63 7.99
CA MET A 251 -12.08 -18.54 8.09
C MET A 251 -13.32 -18.80 7.25
N TYR A 252 -13.15 -19.22 5.99
CA TYR A 252 -14.28 -19.57 5.14
C TYR A 252 -15.13 -20.69 5.77
N ARG A 253 -14.52 -21.77 6.25
CA ARG A 253 -15.22 -22.86 6.90
C ARG A 253 -16.00 -22.43 8.15
N LYS A 254 -15.43 -21.51 8.92
CA LYS A 254 -15.98 -21.09 10.20
C LYS A 254 -17.03 -19.98 10.09
N TYR A 255 -16.79 -19.04 9.16
CA TYR A 255 -17.56 -17.80 9.10
C TYR A 255 -18.26 -17.55 7.76
N GLY A 256 -18.06 -18.39 6.76
CA GLY A 256 -18.57 -18.19 5.39
C GLY A 256 -17.95 -17.00 4.65
N THR A 257 -16.84 -16.49 5.16
CA THR A 257 -16.06 -15.37 4.57
C THR A 257 -14.58 -15.59 4.82
N MET A 258 -13.72 -14.85 4.12
CA MET A 258 -12.28 -14.85 4.34
C MET A 258 -11.70 -13.45 4.25
N ILE A 259 -10.49 -13.25 4.77
CA ILE A 259 -9.74 -12.02 4.59
C ILE A 259 -9.45 -11.81 3.10
N PHE A 260 -9.44 -10.56 2.66
CA PHE A 260 -9.25 -10.17 1.25
C PHE A 260 -7.88 -10.57 0.70
N SER A 261 -6.82 -10.41 1.51
CA SER A 261 -5.46 -10.79 1.13
C SER A 261 -4.67 -11.27 2.36
N THR A 262 -3.59 -12.03 2.12
CA THR A 262 -2.72 -12.56 3.16
C THR A 262 -1.76 -11.51 3.74
N GLU A 263 -2.26 -10.33 4.10
CA GLU A 263 -1.49 -9.29 4.77
C GLU A 263 -1.30 -9.66 6.24
N TYR A 264 -0.07 -9.98 6.61
CA TYR A 264 0.25 -10.61 7.91
C TYR A 264 -0.11 -9.76 9.13
N ASP A 265 0.00 -8.46 9.04
CA ASP A 265 -0.36 -7.55 10.13
C ASP A 265 -1.87 -7.48 10.37
N GLY A 266 -2.67 -7.44 9.30
CA GLY A 266 -4.12 -7.55 9.40
C GLY A 266 -4.51 -8.89 10.00
N MET A 267 -3.94 -9.99 9.47
CA MET A 267 -4.19 -11.35 9.98
C MET A 267 -3.79 -11.51 11.44
N ALA A 268 -2.72 -10.87 11.90
CA ALA A 268 -2.26 -10.95 13.29
C ALA A 268 -3.30 -10.44 14.32
N HIS A 269 -4.29 -9.65 13.89
CA HIS A 269 -5.37 -9.21 14.76
C HIS A 269 -6.42 -10.31 15.04
N ILE A 270 -6.47 -11.36 14.23
CA ILE A 270 -7.49 -12.43 14.30
C ILE A 270 -6.92 -13.85 14.25
N VAL A 271 -5.67 -14.01 13.82
CA VAL A 271 -4.98 -15.30 13.68
C VAL A 271 -3.75 -15.31 14.58
N PRO A 272 -3.78 -15.96 15.76
CA PRO A 272 -2.67 -15.98 16.71
C PRO A 272 -1.36 -16.52 16.12
N GLU A 273 -1.43 -17.53 15.26
CA GLU A 273 -0.29 -18.14 14.60
C GLU A 273 0.48 -17.14 13.73
N SER A 274 -0.23 -16.22 13.08
CA SER A 274 0.41 -15.14 12.29
C SER A 274 1.25 -14.22 13.17
N THR A 275 0.77 -13.89 14.37
CA THR A 275 1.52 -13.10 15.36
C THR A 275 2.78 -13.83 15.81
N GLU A 276 2.68 -15.12 16.13
CA GLU A 276 3.80 -15.93 16.59
C GLU A 276 4.91 -16.03 15.53
N VAL A 277 4.56 -16.25 14.26
CA VAL A 277 5.55 -16.33 13.17
C VAL A 277 6.23 -15.00 12.94
N LEU A 278 5.48 -13.88 12.96
CA LEU A 278 6.06 -12.54 12.89
C LEU A 278 7.05 -12.29 14.02
N GLN A 279 6.70 -12.68 15.25
CA GLN A 279 7.58 -12.55 16.41
C GLN A 279 8.84 -13.41 16.32
N ARG A 280 8.74 -14.63 15.75
CA ARG A 280 9.92 -15.50 15.53
C ARG A 280 10.88 -14.90 14.50
N GLN A 281 10.37 -14.38 13.38
CA GLN A 281 11.21 -13.70 12.39
C GLN A 281 11.95 -12.50 12.99
N ILE A 282 11.28 -11.71 13.83
CA ILE A 282 11.91 -10.58 14.52
C ILE A 282 12.97 -11.08 15.51
N ALA A 283 12.77 -12.23 16.18
CA ALA A 283 13.73 -12.78 17.14
C ALA A 283 15.11 -13.08 16.52
N ASP A 284 15.13 -13.54 15.28
CA ASP A 284 16.38 -13.81 14.58
C ASP A 284 17.13 -12.52 14.21
N VAL A 285 16.40 -11.47 13.88
CA VAL A 285 16.96 -10.12 13.61
C VAL A 285 17.48 -9.49 14.90
N CYS A 286 16.79 -9.69 16.05
CA CYS A 286 17.18 -9.10 17.34
C CYS A 286 18.56 -9.53 17.85
N ARG A 287 19.00 -10.76 17.52
CA ARG A 287 20.26 -11.32 18.08
C ARG A 287 21.50 -10.54 17.70
N ASN A 288 21.49 -9.90 16.52
CA ASN A 288 22.65 -9.17 15.97
C ASN A 288 22.27 -7.75 15.53
N PHE A 289 21.26 -7.15 16.15
CA PHE A 289 20.75 -5.85 15.76
C PHE A 289 21.70 -4.73 16.19
N ASP A 290 22.32 -4.07 15.20
CA ASP A 290 23.08 -2.84 15.35
C ASP A 290 22.43 -1.75 14.48
N PRO A 291 21.76 -0.75 15.10
CA PRO A 291 21.04 0.28 14.36
C PRO A 291 21.92 1.10 13.43
N GLU A 292 23.15 1.42 13.84
CA GLU A 292 24.06 2.24 13.04
C GLU A 292 24.58 1.47 11.84
N LYS A 293 24.97 0.21 12.03
CA LYS A 293 25.37 -0.69 10.95
C LYS A 293 24.25 -0.87 9.92
N ILE A 294 23.02 -1.15 10.37
CA ILE A 294 21.84 -1.31 9.47
C ILE A 294 21.57 -0.03 8.70
N ARG A 295 21.68 1.14 9.35
CA ARG A 295 21.50 2.42 8.67
C ARG A 295 22.53 2.62 7.58
N GLN A 296 23.81 2.40 7.88
CA GLN A 296 24.90 2.54 6.92
C GLN A 296 24.76 1.56 5.76
N GLU A 297 24.50 0.28 6.03
CA GLU A 297 24.31 -0.73 4.99
C GLU A 297 23.08 -0.45 4.12
N SER A 298 21.97 0.00 4.72
CA SER A 298 20.76 0.34 3.98
C SER A 298 20.97 1.56 3.09
N LEU A 299 21.60 2.61 3.60
CA LEU A 299 21.95 3.80 2.82
C LEU A 299 22.93 3.45 1.68
N ALA A 300 23.99 2.71 1.98
CA ALA A 300 24.98 2.29 0.98
C ALA A 300 24.33 1.46 -0.13
N ARG A 301 23.44 0.52 0.21
CA ARG A 301 22.71 -0.29 -0.76
C ARG A 301 21.79 0.55 -1.65
N ILE A 302 21.07 1.51 -1.04
CA ILE A 302 20.17 2.42 -1.78
C ILE A 302 21.00 3.31 -2.72
N GLU A 303 22.04 3.96 -2.22
CA GLU A 303 22.91 4.82 -3.01
C GLU A 303 23.58 4.05 -4.15
N LYS A 304 24.12 2.87 -3.88
CA LYS A 304 24.69 2.00 -4.92
C LYS A 304 23.69 1.66 -6.01
N ARG A 305 22.46 1.26 -5.61
CA ARG A 305 21.40 0.91 -6.57
C ARG A 305 21.05 2.08 -7.50
N PHE A 306 20.96 3.28 -6.95
CA PHE A 306 20.70 4.47 -7.76
C PHE A 306 21.89 4.88 -8.61
N ALA A 307 23.12 4.81 -8.07
CA ALA A 307 24.33 5.09 -8.84
C ALA A 307 24.48 4.12 -10.03
N ASP A 308 24.24 2.83 -9.81
CA ASP A 308 24.27 1.82 -10.88
C ASP A 308 23.19 2.10 -11.94
N PHE A 309 21.97 2.50 -11.53
CA PHE A 309 20.91 2.84 -12.47
C PHE A 309 21.20 4.14 -13.24
N ILE A 310 21.71 5.18 -12.57
CA ILE A 310 22.11 6.44 -13.22
C ILE A 310 23.21 6.16 -14.26
N ARG A 311 24.23 5.36 -13.92
CA ARG A 311 25.29 4.96 -14.84
C ARG A 311 24.73 4.19 -16.05
N LEU A 312 23.82 3.22 -15.82
CA LEU A 312 23.16 2.49 -16.89
C LEU A 312 22.34 3.42 -17.79
N SER A 313 21.68 4.43 -17.23
CA SER A 313 20.89 5.41 -17.96
C SER A 313 21.70 6.38 -18.81
N ALA A 314 23.03 6.47 -18.62
CA ALA A 314 23.92 7.31 -19.42
C ALA A 314 24.16 6.73 -20.83
N ASP A 315 24.05 5.39 -20.98
CA ASP A 315 24.14 4.72 -22.28
C ASP A 315 23.07 3.61 -22.38
N PRO A 316 21.80 3.99 -22.61
CA PRO A 316 20.69 3.04 -22.68
C PRO A 316 20.78 2.05 -23.85
N ALA A 317 21.65 2.32 -24.86
CA ALA A 317 21.88 1.41 -25.98
C ALA A 317 22.54 0.08 -25.55
N GLN A 318 23.23 0.07 -24.42
CA GLN A 318 23.84 -1.13 -23.84
C GLN A 318 22.83 -2.01 -23.06
N VAL A 319 21.60 -1.55 -22.89
CA VAL A 319 20.56 -2.29 -22.13
C VAL A 319 19.95 -3.37 -23.01
N ASP A 320 20.06 -4.62 -22.58
CA ASP A 320 19.28 -5.70 -23.18
C ASP A 320 17.86 -5.70 -22.61
N TRP A 321 16.97 -5.04 -23.29
CA TRP A 321 15.57 -4.89 -22.89
C TRP A 321 14.77 -6.20 -22.88
N ASN A 322 15.29 -7.27 -23.52
CA ASN A 322 14.63 -8.57 -23.60
C ASN A 322 14.95 -9.47 -22.39
N GLN A 323 15.98 -9.14 -21.62
CA GLN A 323 16.32 -9.88 -20.42
C GLN A 323 15.54 -9.32 -19.21
N GLU A 324 14.61 -10.11 -18.66
CA GLU A 324 13.89 -9.76 -17.42
C GLU A 324 14.79 -9.58 -16.20
N LYS A 325 16.04 -10.07 -16.25
CA LYS A 325 17.02 -10.05 -15.16
C LYS A 325 18.32 -9.32 -15.53
N ASN A 326 18.24 -8.26 -16.31
CA ASN A 326 19.42 -7.40 -16.44
C ASN A 326 19.82 -6.86 -15.07
N ALA A 327 21.06 -7.09 -14.68
CA ALA A 327 21.62 -6.56 -13.45
C ALA A 327 21.43 -5.04 -13.42
N GLY A 328 20.49 -4.56 -12.58
CA GLY A 328 20.20 -3.14 -12.42
C GLY A 328 18.84 -2.65 -12.95
N LEU A 329 18.11 -3.41 -13.78
CA LEU A 329 16.75 -3.04 -14.14
C LEU A 329 15.78 -3.41 -13.03
N PRO A 330 14.87 -2.49 -12.64
CA PRO A 330 13.89 -2.76 -11.61
C PRO A 330 12.82 -3.74 -12.11
N THR A 331 12.57 -4.78 -11.30
CA THR A 331 11.45 -5.71 -11.49
C THR A 331 10.30 -5.29 -10.58
N GLY A 332 9.29 -4.62 -11.10
CA GLY A 332 8.18 -4.09 -10.31
C GLY A 332 6.83 -4.69 -10.69
N LYS A 333 6.73 -6.02 -10.92
CA LYS A 333 5.51 -6.68 -11.42
C LYS A 333 4.26 -6.32 -10.59
N SER A 334 4.28 -6.45 -9.27
CA SER A 334 3.08 -6.26 -8.43
C SER A 334 2.49 -4.84 -8.49
N ILE A 335 3.35 -3.82 -8.55
CA ILE A 335 2.88 -2.42 -8.66
C ILE A 335 2.39 -2.12 -10.07
N ALA A 336 3.06 -2.65 -11.09
CA ALA A 336 2.62 -2.51 -12.48
C ALA A 336 1.24 -3.18 -12.72
N ASP A 337 1.01 -4.34 -12.11
CA ASP A 337 -0.25 -5.08 -12.21
C ASP A 337 -1.46 -4.30 -11.65
N ILE A 338 -1.22 -3.37 -10.74
CA ILE A 338 -2.26 -2.48 -10.20
C ILE A 338 -2.32 -1.16 -10.99
N SER A 339 -1.17 -0.55 -11.22
CA SER A 339 -1.07 0.81 -11.76
C SER A 339 -1.54 0.90 -13.21
N ILE A 340 -1.21 -0.11 -14.04
CA ILE A 340 -1.58 -0.13 -15.44
C ILE A 340 -3.11 -0.15 -15.63
N PRO A 341 -3.87 -1.08 -15.00
CA PRO A 341 -5.32 -1.07 -15.10
C PRO A 341 -5.98 0.21 -14.55
N ILE A 342 -5.47 0.79 -13.45
CA ILE A 342 -6.00 2.04 -12.90
C ILE A 342 -5.84 3.18 -13.93
N LEU A 343 -4.64 3.37 -14.46
CA LEU A 343 -4.37 4.44 -15.43
C LEU A 343 -5.16 4.24 -16.71
N LYS A 344 -5.35 2.99 -17.16
CA LYS A 344 -6.21 2.63 -18.27
C LYS A 344 -7.68 3.01 -18.02
N ALA A 345 -8.18 2.73 -16.82
CA ALA A 345 -9.54 3.08 -16.43
C ALA A 345 -9.75 4.60 -16.34
N LEU A 346 -8.80 5.32 -15.75
CA LEU A 346 -8.86 6.80 -15.67
C LEU A 346 -8.75 7.45 -17.04
N ALA A 347 -8.04 6.87 -17.98
CA ALA A 347 -8.00 7.31 -19.36
C ALA A 347 -9.28 6.96 -20.16
N GLY A 348 -10.18 6.18 -19.59
CA GLY A 348 -11.48 5.86 -20.17
C GLY A 348 -11.49 4.73 -21.20
N PHE A 349 -10.47 3.86 -21.20
CA PHE A 349 -10.39 2.73 -22.13
C PHE A 349 -11.07 1.47 -21.60
N GLU A 350 -11.07 1.28 -20.27
CA GLU A 350 -11.69 0.11 -19.66
C GLU A 350 -12.15 0.43 -18.24
N LYS A 351 -13.34 -0.06 -17.86
CA LYS A 351 -13.80 0.03 -16.48
C LYS A 351 -13.00 -0.93 -15.60
N MET A 352 -12.51 -0.47 -14.44
CA MET A 352 -11.79 -1.28 -13.49
C MET A 352 -12.54 -1.41 -12.18
N ARG A 353 -12.65 -2.63 -11.65
CA ARG A 353 -13.07 -2.89 -10.28
C ARG A 353 -11.84 -3.02 -9.39
N ILE A 354 -11.82 -2.26 -8.29
CA ILE A 354 -10.70 -2.22 -7.33
C ILE A 354 -11.21 -2.20 -5.89
N VAL A 355 -10.43 -2.77 -4.99
CA VAL A 355 -10.54 -2.56 -3.55
C VAL A 355 -9.50 -1.51 -3.17
N ALA A 356 -9.94 -0.38 -2.63
CA ALA A 356 -9.07 0.76 -2.33
C ALA A 356 -9.55 1.51 -1.08
N SER A 357 -8.63 2.24 -0.45
CA SER A 357 -8.91 2.98 0.78
C SER A 357 -9.38 4.40 0.50
N ARG A 358 -10.46 4.80 1.18
CA ARG A 358 -10.98 6.19 1.27
C ARG A 358 -12.00 6.29 2.41
N PRO A 359 -12.54 7.49 2.73
CA PRO A 359 -13.64 7.59 3.70
C PRO A 359 -14.84 6.73 3.30
N ASN A 360 -15.60 6.27 4.28
CA ASN A 360 -16.73 5.35 4.10
C ASN A 360 -17.83 5.91 3.18
N TYR A 361 -18.17 7.18 3.30
CA TYR A 361 -19.27 7.82 2.54
C TYR A 361 -20.61 7.04 2.58
N GLY A 362 -20.84 6.27 3.66
CA GLY A 362 -22.06 5.46 3.83
C GLY A 362 -22.06 4.12 3.11
N VAL A 363 -20.94 3.73 2.45
CA VAL A 363 -20.84 2.47 1.68
C VAL A 363 -20.92 1.24 2.56
N ILE A 364 -20.17 1.22 3.66
CA ILE A 364 -20.17 0.12 4.63
C ILE A 364 -21.16 0.45 5.72
N ALA A 365 -22.27 -0.30 5.77
CA ALA A 365 -23.30 -0.11 6.77
C ALA A 365 -22.77 -0.29 8.20
N GLY A 366 -23.12 0.64 9.09
CA GLY A 366 -22.75 0.59 10.51
C GLY A 366 -21.39 1.23 10.85
N LEU A 367 -20.66 1.79 9.88
CA LEU A 367 -19.50 2.64 10.11
C LEU A 367 -19.83 4.11 9.80
N PRO A 368 -19.23 5.08 10.51
CA PRO A 368 -19.42 6.51 10.21
C PRO A 368 -19.03 6.86 8.77
N GLU A 369 -19.68 7.86 8.17
CA GLU A 369 -19.39 8.28 6.79
C GLU A 369 -17.96 8.81 6.59
N ASN A 370 -17.39 9.39 7.62
CA ASN A 370 -16.02 9.92 7.61
C ASN A 370 -14.94 8.90 8.00
N ALA A 371 -15.34 7.67 8.34
CA ALA A 371 -14.44 6.64 8.82
C ALA A 371 -13.46 6.18 7.72
N ALA A 372 -12.18 6.02 8.06
CA ALA A 372 -11.17 5.46 7.17
C ALA A 372 -11.49 3.98 6.91
N CYS A 373 -11.77 3.63 5.67
CA CYS A 373 -12.19 2.29 5.27
C CYS A 373 -11.47 1.84 3.99
N GLU A 374 -11.58 0.57 3.73
CA GLU A 374 -11.23 -0.04 2.45
C GLU A 374 -12.45 -0.79 1.92
N TYR A 375 -12.81 -0.57 0.68
CA TYR A 375 -13.96 -1.21 0.06
C TYR A 375 -13.86 -1.26 -1.47
N THR A 376 -14.74 -2.06 -2.07
CA THR A 376 -14.77 -2.25 -3.52
C THR A 376 -15.51 -1.12 -4.22
N MET A 377 -14.90 -0.63 -5.29
CA MET A 377 -15.45 0.40 -6.17
C MET A 377 -15.09 0.13 -7.62
N ASP A 378 -15.88 0.66 -8.52
CA ASP A 378 -15.62 0.70 -9.95
C ASP A 378 -15.07 2.07 -10.34
N ILE A 379 -13.99 2.08 -11.13
CA ILE A 379 -13.36 3.30 -11.66
C ILE A 379 -13.53 3.34 -13.17
N TYR A 380 -13.97 4.49 -13.66
CA TYR A 380 -14.01 4.77 -15.09
C TYR A 380 -13.96 6.28 -15.35
N LYS A 381 -12.94 6.75 -16.03
CA LYS A 381 -12.67 8.18 -16.22
C LYS A 381 -12.61 8.92 -14.89
N ASP A 382 -13.43 9.94 -14.74
CA ASP A 382 -13.55 10.77 -13.54
C ASP A 382 -14.52 10.21 -12.48
N THR A 383 -15.17 9.07 -12.76
CA THR A 383 -16.15 8.47 -11.87
C THR A 383 -15.53 7.38 -11.00
N ILE A 384 -15.89 7.41 -9.71
CA ILE A 384 -15.58 6.38 -8.72
C ILE A 384 -16.90 5.97 -8.09
N THR A 385 -17.40 4.78 -8.43
CA THR A 385 -18.71 4.30 -8.00
C THR A 385 -18.53 3.12 -7.04
N PRO A 386 -18.90 3.25 -5.76
CA PRO A 386 -18.91 2.12 -4.84
C PRO A 386 -19.80 0.98 -5.36
N VAL A 387 -19.34 -0.25 -5.15
CA VAL A 387 -20.19 -1.42 -5.39
C VAL A 387 -21.20 -1.53 -4.24
N GLU A 388 -22.43 -1.88 -4.56
CA GLU A 388 -23.52 -1.98 -3.57
C GLU A 388 -23.36 -3.18 -2.60
N ASN A 389 -24.08 -3.13 -1.48
CA ASN A 389 -24.21 -4.19 -0.49
C ASN A 389 -22.86 -4.63 0.11
N GLN A 390 -22.11 -3.67 0.64
CA GLN A 390 -20.89 -3.92 1.37
C GLN A 390 -21.11 -3.77 2.89
N TYR A 391 -20.59 -4.70 3.65
CA TYR A 391 -20.78 -4.77 5.11
C TYR A 391 -19.59 -5.46 5.78
N ILE A 392 -19.47 -5.30 7.09
CA ILE A 392 -18.50 -6.07 7.88
C ILE A 392 -19.19 -7.33 8.42
N PRO A 393 -18.61 -8.53 8.21
CA PRO A 393 -19.12 -9.78 8.77
C PRO A 393 -19.26 -9.68 10.29
N SER A 394 -20.37 -10.20 10.83
CA SER A 394 -20.81 -9.98 12.21
C SER A 394 -19.73 -10.19 13.28
N PRO A 395 -18.90 -11.25 13.24
CA PRO A 395 -17.87 -11.48 14.26
C PRO A 395 -16.80 -10.40 14.33
N PHE A 396 -16.61 -9.61 13.26
CA PHE A 396 -15.49 -8.69 13.11
C PHE A 396 -15.89 -7.21 13.22
N ARG A 397 -17.18 -6.89 13.37
CA ARG A 397 -17.69 -5.50 13.37
C ARG A 397 -17.00 -4.62 14.40
N GLY A 398 -16.89 -5.09 15.64
CA GLY A 398 -16.27 -4.32 16.73
C GLY A 398 -14.79 -4.05 16.50
N LEU A 399 -14.06 -5.04 16.01
CA LEU A 399 -12.64 -4.90 15.70
C LEU A 399 -12.42 -3.91 14.54
N ILE A 400 -13.15 -4.07 13.44
CA ILE A 400 -13.05 -3.17 12.29
C ILE A 400 -13.45 -1.74 12.65
N ALA A 401 -14.50 -1.55 13.44
CA ALA A 401 -14.90 -0.22 13.90
C ALA A 401 -13.78 0.46 14.71
N SER A 402 -13.13 -0.25 15.63
CA SER A 402 -12.02 0.29 16.43
C SER A 402 -10.77 0.58 15.57
N LEU A 403 -10.43 -0.28 14.62
CA LEU A 403 -9.30 -0.06 13.71
C LEU A 403 -9.56 1.09 12.72
N SER A 404 -10.79 1.20 12.24
CA SER A 404 -11.22 2.32 11.40
C SER A 404 -11.14 3.65 12.15
N GLU A 405 -11.61 3.69 13.40
CA GLU A 405 -11.54 4.88 14.26
C GLU A 405 -10.09 5.28 14.55
N PHE A 406 -9.21 4.32 14.86
CA PHE A 406 -7.77 4.55 15.00
C PHE A 406 -7.16 5.25 13.78
N GLN A 407 -7.45 4.77 12.57
CA GLN A 407 -6.95 5.37 11.34
C GLN A 407 -7.60 6.73 11.04
N THR A 408 -8.87 6.89 11.38
CA THR A 408 -9.63 8.14 11.19
C THR A 408 -9.08 9.26 12.07
N LEU A 409 -8.90 9.00 13.36
CA LEU A 409 -8.32 9.95 14.30
C LEU A 409 -6.88 10.30 13.94
N ASN A 410 -6.10 9.34 13.43
CA ASN A 410 -4.76 9.62 12.94
C ASN A 410 -4.78 10.57 11.72
N ALA A 411 -5.70 10.37 10.78
CA ALA A 411 -5.89 11.28 9.65
C ALA A 411 -6.30 12.70 10.10
N GLU A 412 -7.17 12.81 11.10
CA GLU A 412 -7.57 14.09 11.70
C GLU A 412 -6.40 14.78 12.41
N ALA A 413 -5.61 14.01 13.17
CA ALA A 413 -4.42 14.52 13.85
C ALA A 413 -3.43 15.14 12.86
N LEU A 414 -3.14 14.43 11.75
CA LEU A 414 -2.25 14.92 10.70
C LEU A 414 -2.79 16.21 10.04
N ALA A 415 -4.10 16.25 9.74
CA ALA A 415 -4.72 17.39 9.08
C ALA A 415 -4.73 18.64 9.95
N ALA A 416 -5.00 18.47 11.25
CA ALA A 416 -5.02 19.54 12.25
C ALA A 416 -3.64 19.87 12.82
N HIS A 417 -2.63 19.03 12.59
CA HIS A 417 -1.31 19.06 13.25
C HIS A 417 -1.45 19.07 14.78
N ASP A 418 -2.35 18.23 15.31
CA ASP A 418 -2.74 18.24 16.71
C ASP A 418 -2.30 16.98 17.47
N PRO A 419 -1.32 17.08 18.41
CA PRO A 419 -0.87 15.97 19.24
C PRO A 419 -1.95 15.34 20.13
N LYS A 420 -3.00 16.09 20.48
CA LYS A 420 -4.11 15.54 21.28
C LYS A 420 -4.93 14.55 20.48
N LEU A 421 -5.22 14.85 19.22
CA LEU A 421 -5.89 13.93 18.31
C LEU A 421 -5.01 12.71 18.01
N PHE A 422 -3.70 12.88 17.92
CA PHE A 422 -2.79 11.76 17.77
C PHE A 422 -2.79 10.85 19.01
N ALA A 423 -2.82 11.41 20.22
CA ALA A 423 -2.99 10.63 21.45
C ALA A 423 -4.31 9.85 21.43
N ALA A 424 -5.41 10.49 21.04
CA ALA A 424 -6.70 9.84 20.90
C ALA A 424 -6.67 8.69 19.88
N ALA A 425 -5.96 8.86 18.76
CA ALA A 425 -5.74 7.79 17.79
C ALA A 425 -5.01 6.60 18.43
N LEU A 426 -3.90 6.84 19.14
CA LEU A 426 -3.16 5.80 19.84
C LEU A 426 -4.03 5.10 20.89
N ASP A 427 -4.93 5.84 21.57
CA ASP A 427 -5.87 5.31 22.54
C ASP A 427 -6.99 4.45 21.89
N ALA A 428 -7.39 4.74 20.68
CA ALA A 428 -8.38 3.98 19.93
C ALA A 428 -7.87 2.64 19.39
N TYR A 429 -6.55 2.44 19.31
CA TYR A 429 -5.99 1.18 18.81
C TYR A 429 -6.41 0.00 19.70
N PRO A 430 -7.08 -1.05 19.16
CA PRO A 430 -7.75 -2.04 19.98
C PRO A 430 -6.82 -3.03 20.69
N CYS A 431 -5.59 -3.23 20.19
CA CYS A 431 -4.66 -4.20 20.73
C CYS A 431 -3.84 -3.60 21.88
N ASN A 432 -3.67 -4.38 22.96
CA ASN A 432 -2.83 -4.02 24.13
C ASN A 432 -3.17 -2.68 24.80
N ARG A 433 -4.40 -2.19 24.66
CA ARG A 433 -4.83 -0.91 25.24
C ARG A 433 -4.85 -0.88 26.77
N PHE A 434 -4.83 -2.02 27.46
CA PHE A 434 -4.87 -2.12 28.91
C PHE A 434 -3.51 -2.40 29.57
N THR A 435 -2.41 -2.41 28.81
CA THR A 435 -1.10 -2.64 29.39
C THR A 435 -0.61 -1.41 30.18
N LYS A 436 -0.13 -1.63 31.40
CA LYS A 436 0.49 -0.58 32.22
C LYS A 436 1.75 0.01 31.58
N LYS A 437 2.40 -0.74 30.69
CA LYS A 437 3.63 -0.31 30.00
C LYS A 437 3.36 0.52 28.74
N ARG A 438 2.12 0.82 28.43
CA ARG A 438 1.72 1.49 27.19
C ARG A 438 2.41 2.85 26.99
N LYS A 439 2.41 3.71 28.01
CA LYS A 439 3.10 5.01 27.94
C LYS A 439 4.61 4.87 27.73
N GLU A 440 5.21 3.85 28.33
CA GLU A 440 6.63 3.54 28.12
C GLU A 440 6.90 3.11 26.67
N PHE A 441 6.06 2.23 26.13
CA PHE A 441 6.13 1.82 24.73
C PHE A 441 6.06 3.02 23.76
N PHE A 442 5.07 3.91 23.91
CA PHE A 442 4.95 5.08 23.05
C PHE A 442 6.11 6.07 23.23
N ARG A 443 6.65 6.23 24.44
CA ARG A 443 7.86 7.04 24.64
C ARG A 443 9.03 6.48 23.84
N LYS A 444 9.27 5.17 23.92
CA LYS A 444 10.32 4.50 23.14
C LYS A 444 10.08 4.58 21.63
N MET A 445 8.82 4.54 21.18
CA MET A 445 8.50 4.78 19.77
C MET A 445 8.93 6.19 19.33
N PHE A 446 8.67 7.24 20.11
CA PHE A 446 9.17 8.59 19.82
C PHE A 446 10.69 8.68 19.84
N ASP A 447 11.38 7.88 20.64
CA ASP A 447 12.84 7.82 20.66
C ASP A 447 13.41 7.15 19.39
N ILE A 448 12.65 6.28 18.76
CA ILE A 448 12.99 5.67 17.45
C ILE A 448 12.74 6.65 16.29
N TYR A 449 11.62 7.37 16.31
CA TYR A 449 11.19 8.27 15.22
C TYR A 449 11.69 9.70 15.46
N THR A 450 13.02 9.88 15.43
CA THR A 450 13.66 11.19 15.68
C THR A 450 13.54 12.19 14.53
N ASP A 451 13.10 11.76 13.36
CA ASP A 451 12.98 12.55 12.13
C ASP A 451 11.56 13.11 11.90
N ILE A 452 10.65 12.93 12.86
CA ILE A 452 9.32 13.56 12.86
C ILE A 452 9.35 14.88 13.61
N ASP A 453 8.32 15.73 13.39
CA ASP A 453 8.18 16.99 14.11
C ASP A 453 8.12 16.74 15.64
N PRO A 454 8.98 17.37 16.43
CA PRO A 454 9.02 17.18 17.89
C PRO A 454 7.70 17.49 18.61
N VAL A 455 6.82 18.31 18.02
CA VAL A 455 5.50 18.66 18.57
C VAL A 455 4.66 17.42 18.86
N TRP A 456 4.79 16.37 18.04
CA TRP A 456 4.04 15.13 18.21
C TRP A 456 4.32 14.41 19.53
N ARG A 457 5.50 14.64 20.15
CA ARG A 457 5.84 14.06 21.45
C ARG A 457 4.93 14.55 22.58
N GLN A 458 4.28 15.71 22.42
CA GLN A 458 3.31 16.25 23.39
C GLN A 458 2.08 15.33 23.54
N SER A 459 1.83 14.42 22.57
CA SER A 459 0.76 13.41 22.71
C SER A 459 0.94 12.50 23.92
N LEU A 460 2.19 12.28 24.38
CA LEU A 460 2.47 11.46 25.56
C LEU A 460 1.82 12.00 26.86
N ASP A 461 1.63 13.31 26.95
CA ASP A 461 1.01 13.97 28.11
C ASP A 461 -0.51 13.83 28.09
N GLN A 462 -1.08 13.49 26.94
CA GLN A 462 -2.51 13.37 26.71
C GLN A 462 -3.02 11.92 26.75
N LEU A 463 -2.12 10.92 26.78
CA LEU A 463 -2.49 9.50 26.83
C LEU A 463 -3.20 9.15 28.14
N MET A 464 -4.31 8.40 28.05
CA MET A 464 -5.05 7.88 29.21
C MET A 464 -4.27 6.79 29.95
#